data_cb904c38d84f0ff39967cc67a5fd0b9a
#
_entry.id   cb904c38d84f0ff39967cc67a5fd0b9a
#
_cell.length_a   1.000
_cell.length_b   1.000
_cell.length_c   1.000
_cell.angle_alpha   90.00
_cell.angle_beta   90.00
_cell.angle_gamma   90.00
#
_symmetry.space_group_name_H-M   'P 1'
#
loop_
_entity.id
_entity.type
_entity.pdbx_description
1 polymer ?
#
loop_
_entity_poly.entity_id
_entity_poly.type
_entity_poly.pdbx_seq_one_letter_code
_entity_poly.pdbx_strand_id
1 'polypeptide(L)'
;MTAGRRKNRSEEQETAAHTKTIPEEAGSVYNIPIMKFSLALTFLTACAFAQETPTEREAARVVLQKMDALETSLDVPGWVAKLSAPDAARDAVTVRAKQLMDTEFLAMGDDITRHPEIGFQETRSVGILVDYLKAHKFDVTVGVAKLSTAFVARYQGNRGAPNLGVIVEYDALRGTKGAFHGDQHSTQGPIGLAVAVAMAEWLAKSGAAGSVVVFGCPGEEMMPPNAKVDMFQAGVFNGMDIIVRSHAVSSTNRPAPGFGTCCLNIDGVKYTFSGAPAHQMTPWAGRNALEAVIHLFNNIDAARTTMRPEARVQGIITEGGAAPNVVPDRTQADFYIRYPDAIYLAQVREAVDNAARAAALATGTKVKIDNYGQARDGISVALLADVGFAHMKHFGATHVSETPGKPQGYEETGSVSSVIPGVGFAAYTSNAANHTYEMEADALTSVGHQGFVVDAEAMTALLYDFATHADYRAAVKKEFAGIKALFGEYQEALKKVYTVPNVPEPK
;
A
#
# COMPACT_ATOMS: atom_id res chain seq x y z
N MET A 1 20.22 -53.14 42.35
CA MET A 1 19.76 -53.11 43.73
C MET A 1 18.78 -51.96 43.85
N THR A 2 17.49 -52.32 44.12
CA THR A 2 16.39 -51.66 44.83
C THR A 2 16.05 -50.22 44.44
N ALA A 3 15.04 -49.94 43.64
CA ALA A 3 13.58 -50.02 43.87
C ALA A 3 13.07 -48.99 44.90
N GLY A 4 12.24 -48.06 44.47
CA GLY A 4 11.49 -47.13 45.31
C GLY A 4 10.38 -46.44 44.53
N ARG A 5 9.29 -47.17 44.28
CA ARG A 5 7.99 -46.62 43.85
C ARG A 5 7.36 -45.79 44.98
N ARG A 6 6.77 -44.65 44.68
CA ARG A 6 5.55 -44.21 45.41
C ARG A 6 4.53 -43.63 44.45
N LYS A 7 3.31 -44.14 44.67
CA LYS A 7 2.05 -43.84 44.00
C LYS A 7 1.32 -42.65 44.59
N ASN A 8 0.47 -42.06 43.80
CA ASN A 8 -0.91 -41.55 43.97
C ASN A 8 -1.21 -40.37 44.90
N ARG A 9 -1.88 -39.38 44.36
CA ARG A 9 -3.37 -39.28 44.51
C ARG A 9 -3.94 -38.15 43.64
N SER A 10 -4.97 -38.51 42.91
CA SER A 10 -6.00 -37.65 42.31
C SER A 10 -6.82 -36.92 43.36
N GLU A 11 -7.12 -35.65 43.15
CA GLU A 11 -8.30 -34.99 43.72
C GLU A 11 -9.01 -34.22 42.63
N GLU A 12 -10.16 -34.74 42.25
CA GLU A 12 -11.24 -34.05 41.55
C GLU A 12 -11.81 -32.99 42.52
N GLN A 13 -12.02 -31.79 42.05
CA GLN A 13 -12.96 -30.86 42.67
C GLN A 13 -13.92 -30.33 41.57
N GLU A 14 -15.12 -30.88 41.65
CA GLU A 14 -16.35 -30.27 41.10
C GLU A 14 -16.55 -28.88 41.70
N THR A 15 -16.83 -27.89 40.80
CA THR A 15 -17.46 -26.64 41.24
C THR A 15 -18.70 -26.39 40.38
N ALA A 16 -19.81 -26.39 41.12
CA ALA A 16 -21.17 -26.27 40.63
C ALA A 16 -21.47 -24.90 40.00
N ALA A 17 -22.21 -24.92 38.90
CA ALA A 17 -22.82 -23.78 38.26
C ALA A 17 -23.97 -23.22 39.11
N HIS A 18 -23.91 -21.94 39.46
CA HIS A 18 -25.08 -21.18 39.94
C HIS A 18 -25.63 -20.31 38.81
N THR A 19 -26.69 -20.82 38.22
CA THR A 19 -27.61 -20.05 37.35
C THR A 19 -28.48 -19.16 38.24
N LYS A 20 -28.34 -17.83 38.15
CA LYS A 20 -29.32 -16.88 38.67
C LYS A 20 -30.23 -16.42 37.54
N THR A 21 -31.47 -16.83 37.62
CA THR A 21 -32.64 -16.32 36.86
C THR A 21 -33.02 -14.92 37.39
N ILE A 22 -33.20 -13.96 36.51
CA ILE A 22 -33.81 -12.64 36.79
C ILE A 22 -35.25 -12.69 36.28
N PRO A 23 -36.25 -12.19 37.03
CA PRO A 23 -37.64 -12.25 36.64
C PRO A 23 -38.03 -11.18 35.61
N GLU A 24 -38.90 -11.55 34.69
CA GLU A 24 -39.68 -10.63 33.83
C GLU A 24 -40.62 -9.78 34.67
N GLU A 25 -40.57 -8.47 34.55
CA GLU A 25 -41.68 -7.57 34.83
C GLU A 25 -42.10 -6.81 33.60
N ALA A 26 -43.39 -6.91 33.31
CA ALA A 26 -44.09 -6.29 32.21
C ALA A 26 -44.49 -4.85 32.52
N GLY A 27 -44.47 -4.00 31.49
CA GLY A 27 -45.46 -2.93 31.32
C GLY A 27 -44.97 -1.50 31.61
N SER A 28 -44.74 -0.72 30.57
CA SER A 28 -45.46 0.53 30.36
C SER A 28 -45.05 1.19 29.03
N VAL A 29 -46.04 1.37 28.17
CA VAL A 29 -45.96 2.04 26.89
C VAL A 29 -45.89 3.55 27.15
N TYR A 30 -44.81 4.22 26.83
CA TYR A 30 -44.81 5.67 26.60
C TYR A 30 -44.47 5.94 25.13
N ASN A 31 -45.50 6.44 24.42
CA ASN A 31 -45.34 7.05 23.10
C ASN A 31 -44.55 8.35 23.23
N ILE A 32 -43.33 8.38 22.67
CA ILE A 32 -42.57 9.63 22.43
C ILE A 32 -42.54 9.83 20.92
N PRO A 33 -42.85 11.02 20.39
CA PRO A 33 -42.90 11.26 18.94
C PRO A 33 -41.50 11.18 18.34
N ILE A 34 -41.40 10.43 17.22
CA ILE A 34 -40.18 10.31 16.41
C ILE A 34 -39.89 11.66 15.78
N MET A 35 -39.07 12.48 16.44
CA MET A 35 -38.34 13.54 15.78
C MET A 35 -37.24 12.93 14.92
N LYS A 36 -37.38 13.10 13.61
CA LYS A 36 -36.32 12.78 12.64
C LYS A 36 -35.12 13.67 12.90
N PHE A 37 -34.23 13.29 13.76
CA PHE A 37 -32.86 13.77 13.78
C PHE A 37 -32.08 12.88 12.81
N SER A 38 -31.76 13.43 11.64
CA SER A 38 -30.64 12.94 10.84
C SER A 38 -29.37 13.21 11.66
N LEU A 39 -29.02 12.29 12.52
CA LEU A 39 -27.70 12.24 13.12
C LEU A 39 -26.79 11.67 12.04
N ALA A 40 -26.12 12.54 11.29
CA ALA A 40 -24.89 12.22 10.62
C ALA A 40 -23.91 11.82 11.73
N LEU A 41 -23.87 10.53 12.04
CA LEU A 41 -22.96 9.96 13.03
C LEU A 41 -21.59 9.84 12.37
N THR A 42 -20.88 10.94 12.36
CA THR A 42 -19.43 10.95 12.16
C THR A 42 -18.80 10.22 13.35
N PHE A 43 -18.76 8.89 13.30
CA PHE A 43 -17.82 8.13 14.08
C PHE A 43 -16.44 8.31 13.44
N LEU A 44 -15.87 9.49 13.64
CA LEU A 44 -14.43 9.62 13.63
C LEU A 44 -13.92 8.69 14.73
N THR A 45 -13.15 7.71 14.34
CA THR A 45 -12.44 6.81 15.23
C THR A 45 -11.62 7.64 16.23
N ALA A 46 -12.15 7.77 17.43
CA ALA A 46 -11.66 8.65 18.50
C ALA A 46 -10.22 8.31 18.99
N CYS A 47 -9.59 7.28 18.46
CA CYS A 47 -8.27 6.83 18.91
C CYS A 47 -7.08 7.51 18.22
N ALA A 48 -7.25 8.15 17.05
CA ALA A 48 -6.16 8.84 16.36
C ALA A 48 -6.09 10.35 16.69
N PHE A 49 -7.19 10.94 17.13
CA PHE A 49 -7.31 12.39 17.32
C PHE A 49 -6.96 12.92 18.72
N ALA A 50 -6.66 12.05 19.68
CA ALA A 50 -6.36 12.46 21.06
C ALA A 50 -5.07 13.26 21.20
N GLN A 51 -4.24 13.34 20.16
CA GLN A 51 -2.91 13.96 20.20
C GLN A 51 -2.70 15.07 19.15
N GLU A 52 -3.68 15.32 18.27
CA GLU A 52 -3.63 16.43 17.33
C GLU A 52 -3.94 17.76 18.04
N THR A 53 -3.23 18.81 17.64
CA THR A 53 -3.53 20.15 18.12
C THR A 53 -4.91 20.63 17.58
N PRO A 54 -5.56 21.60 18.24
CA PRO A 54 -6.77 22.20 17.70
C PRO A 54 -6.59 22.76 16.29
N THR A 55 -5.40 23.27 15.96
CA THR A 55 -5.09 23.82 14.63
C THR A 55 -4.98 22.73 13.56
N GLU A 56 -4.40 21.57 13.89
CA GLU A 56 -4.34 20.41 12.98
C GLU A 56 -5.76 19.93 12.65
N ARG A 57 -6.60 19.75 13.68
CA ARG A 57 -8.00 19.35 13.49
C ARG A 57 -8.78 20.37 12.65
N GLU A 58 -8.56 21.66 12.87
CA GLU A 58 -9.23 22.70 12.08
C GLU A 58 -8.77 22.69 10.61
N ALA A 59 -7.48 22.53 10.34
CA ALA A 59 -6.95 22.39 8.99
C ALA A 59 -7.55 21.17 8.25
N ALA A 60 -7.61 20.02 8.91
CA ALA A 60 -8.23 18.82 8.37
C ALA A 60 -9.73 19.03 8.10
N ARG A 61 -10.46 19.65 9.04
CA ARG A 61 -11.90 19.91 8.89
C ARG A 61 -12.22 20.79 7.69
N VAL A 62 -11.46 21.85 7.47
CA VAL A 62 -11.65 22.76 6.33
C VAL A 62 -11.44 22.03 5.01
N VAL A 63 -10.40 21.20 4.91
CA VAL A 63 -10.10 20.42 3.71
C VAL A 63 -11.18 19.39 3.44
N LEU A 64 -11.61 18.64 4.46
CA LEU A 64 -12.69 17.65 4.34
C LEU A 64 -14.02 18.28 3.87
N GLN A 65 -14.39 19.47 4.37
CA GLN A 65 -15.57 20.18 3.88
C GLN A 65 -15.45 20.60 2.42
N LYS A 66 -14.28 21.04 1.98
CA LYS A 66 -14.03 21.39 0.57
C LYS A 66 -14.06 20.14 -0.33
N MET A 67 -13.59 18.99 0.15
CA MET A 67 -13.67 17.71 -0.59
C MET A 67 -15.12 17.30 -0.79
N ASP A 68 -15.94 17.30 0.26
CA ASP A 68 -17.38 16.99 0.20
C ASP A 68 -18.12 17.92 -0.80
N ALA A 69 -17.81 19.21 -0.77
CA ALA A 69 -18.37 20.17 -1.74
C ALA A 69 -17.91 19.87 -3.19
N LEU A 70 -16.67 19.45 -3.39
CA LEU A 70 -16.15 19.04 -4.70
C LEU A 70 -16.91 17.82 -5.23
N GLU A 71 -17.00 16.75 -4.43
CA GLU A 71 -17.69 15.51 -4.78
C GLU A 71 -19.17 15.75 -5.09
N THR A 72 -19.85 16.56 -4.28
CA THR A 72 -21.24 17.00 -4.53
C THR A 72 -21.36 17.71 -5.88
N SER A 73 -20.39 18.58 -6.22
CA SER A 73 -20.39 19.31 -7.50
C SER A 73 -20.18 18.45 -8.73
N LEU A 74 -19.69 17.23 -8.57
CA LEU A 74 -19.37 16.27 -9.62
C LEU A 74 -20.47 15.23 -9.83
N ASP A 75 -21.50 15.22 -8.98
CA ASP A 75 -22.62 14.25 -9.03
C ASP A 75 -22.12 12.79 -9.06
N VAL A 76 -21.24 12.42 -8.14
CA VAL A 76 -20.69 11.06 -8.06
C VAL A 76 -21.81 10.00 -8.06
N PRO A 77 -22.90 10.12 -7.29
CA PRO A 77 -24.01 9.16 -7.34
C PRO A 77 -24.65 9.02 -8.73
N GLY A 78 -24.80 10.12 -9.47
CA GLY A 78 -25.32 10.12 -10.83
C GLY A 78 -24.42 9.36 -11.80
N TRP A 79 -23.09 9.52 -11.67
CA TRP A 79 -22.12 8.74 -12.43
C TRP A 79 -22.18 7.25 -12.10
N VAL A 80 -22.25 6.87 -10.83
CA VAL A 80 -22.41 5.48 -10.40
C VAL A 80 -23.67 4.88 -11.02
N ALA A 81 -24.81 5.57 -10.93
CA ALA A 81 -26.08 5.10 -11.52
C ALA A 81 -25.98 4.94 -13.05
N LYS A 82 -25.38 5.91 -13.74
CA LYS A 82 -25.19 5.89 -15.21
C LYS A 82 -24.32 4.72 -15.65
N LEU A 83 -23.17 4.52 -15.01
CA LEU A 83 -22.18 3.52 -15.39
C LEU A 83 -22.50 2.11 -14.85
N SER A 84 -23.39 1.98 -13.88
CA SER A 84 -23.94 0.69 -13.43
C SER A 84 -25.11 0.20 -14.28
N ALA A 85 -25.62 1.05 -15.21
CA ALA A 85 -26.68 0.62 -16.12
C ALA A 85 -26.15 -0.47 -17.08
N PRO A 86 -27.03 -1.39 -17.54
CA PRO A 86 -26.64 -2.41 -18.51
C PRO A 86 -26.05 -1.81 -19.80
N ASP A 87 -24.91 -2.34 -20.23
CA ASP A 87 -24.22 -1.96 -21.47
C ASP A 87 -23.67 -3.24 -22.12
N ALA A 88 -24.36 -3.71 -23.18
CA ALA A 88 -24.00 -4.94 -23.87
C ALA A 88 -22.59 -4.90 -24.51
N ALA A 89 -22.06 -3.72 -24.84
CA ALA A 89 -20.72 -3.60 -25.39
C ALA A 89 -19.66 -3.73 -24.31
N ARG A 90 -19.87 -3.14 -23.14
CA ARG A 90 -19.04 -3.35 -21.93
C ARG A 90 -19.10 -4.81 -21.49
N ASP A 91 -20.30 -5.37 -21.41
CA ASP A 91 -20.51 -6.75 -20.95
C ASP A 91 -19.77 -7.75 -21.86
N ALA A 92 -19.69 -7.50 -23.17
CA ALA A 92 -18.92 -8.35 -24.06
C ALA A 92 -17.41 -8.35 -23.76
N VAL A 93 -16.85 -7.23 -23.27
CA VAL A 93 -15.43 -7.12 -22.90
C VAL A 93 -15.17 -7.75 -21.54
N THR A 94 -16.06 -7.55 -20.56
CA THR A 94 -15.93 -8.16 -19.24
C THR A 94 -16.10 -9.67 -19.27
N VAL A 95 -17.05 -10.18 -20.04
CA VAL A 95 -17.21 -11.63 -20.31
C VAL A 95 -15.92 -12.21 -20.91
N ARG A 96 -15.24 -11.46 -21.80
CA ARG A 96 -13.96 -11.92 -22.36
C ARG A 96 -12.87 -11.99 -21.30
N ALA A 97 -12.77 -10.98 -20.42
CA ALA A 97 -11.82 -11.01 -19.30
C ALA A 97 -12.10 -12.21 -18.37
N LYS A 98 -13.37 -12.43 -18.01
CA LYS A 98 -13.78 -13.61 -17.24
C LYS A 98 -13.38 -14.92 -17.92
N GLN A 99 -13.66 -15.05 -19.23
CA GLN A 99 -13.30 -16.25 -19.99
C GLN A 99 -11.78 -16.52 -19.93
N LEU A 100 -10.96 -15.48 -20.10
CA LEU A 100 -9.51 -15.57 -19.98
C LEU A 100 -9.09 -16.02 -18.57
N MET A 101 -9.72 -15.46 -17.53
CA MET A 101 -9.48 -15.93 -16.16
C MET A 101 -9.78 -17.42 -16.03
N ASP A 102 -10.97 -17.85 -16.39
CA ASP A 102 -11.45 -19.22 -16.21
C ASP A 102 -10.61 -20.26 -16.99
N THR A 103 -10.11 -19.90 -18.20
CA THR A 103 -9.45 -20.85 -19.08
C THR A 103 -7.93 -20.86 -19.00
N GLU A 104 -7.31 -19.76 -18.54
CA GLU A 104 -5.86 -19.58 -18.64
C GLU A 104 -5.24 -19.00 -17.37
N PHE A 105 -5.80 -17.89 -16.84
CA PHE A 105 -5.10 -17.10 -15.85
C PHE A 105 -5.23 -17.59 -14.40
N LEU A 106 -6.33 -18.25 -14.04
CA LEU A 106 -6.41 -18.91 -12.72
C LEU A 106 -5.32 -19.99 -12.59
N ALA A 107 -5.14 -20.82 -13.64
CA ALA A 107 -4.10 -21.82 -13.64
C ALA A 107 -2.68 -21.21 -13.62
N MET A 108 -2.49 -20.07 -14.30
CA MET A 108 -1.21 -19.33 -14.27
C MET A 108 -0.93 -18.76 -12.87
N GLY A 109 -1.92 -18.19 -12.19
CA GLY A 109 -1.81 -17.69 -10.82
C GLY A 109 -1.49 -18.81 -9.83
N ASP A 110 -2.16 -19.95 -9.97
CA ASP A 110 -1.89 -21.15 -9.20
C ASP A 110 -0.45 -21.66 -9.38
N ASP A 111 0.06 -21.62 -10.60
CA ASP A 111 1.42 -22.04 -10.90
C ASP A 111 2.45 -21.08 -10.27
N ILE A 112 2.26 -19.75 -10.38
CA ILE A 112 3.13 -18.76 -9.74
C ILE A 112 3.06 -18.91 -8.21
N THR A 113 1.88 -19.12 -7.62
CA THR A 113 1.71 -19.33 -6.18
C THR A 113 2.53 -20.52 -5.67
N ARG A 114 2.60 -21.62 -6.45
CA ARG A 114 3.38 -22.81 -6.08
C ARG A 114 4.89 -22.66 -6.29
N HIS A 115 5.33 -21.57 -6.92
CA HIS A 115 6.76 -21.32 -7.21
C HIS A 115 7.13 -19.88 -6.77
N PRO A 116 7.03 -19.57 -5.47
CA PRO A 116 7.23 -18.22 -4.98
C PRO A 116 8.68 -17.75 -5.15
N GLU A 117 8.83 -16.54 -5.68
CA GLU A 117 10.10 -15.85 -5.88
C GLU A 117 10.11 -14.55 -5.08
N ILE A 118 11.15 -14.33 -4.27
CA ILE A 118 11.27 -13.10 -3.46
C ILE A 118 11.59 -11.89 -4.34
N GLY A 119 11.25 -10.71 -3.85
CA GLY A 119 11.39 -9.45 -4.56
C GLY A 119 12.76 -9.25 -5.21
N PHE A 120 12.75 -8.73 -6.43
CA PHE A 120 13.87 -8.50 -7.34
C PHE A 120 14.55 -9.78 -7.86
N GLN A 121 13.96 -10.95 -7.61
CA GLN A 121 14.45 -12.26 -8.10
C GLN A 121 13.34 -13.03 -8.87
N GLU A 122 12.27 -12.39 -9.25
CA GLU A 122 11.04 -12.96 -9.84
C GLU A 122 11.23 -13.33 -11.32
N THR A 123 12.32 -14.01 -11.65
CA THR A 123 12.72 -14.26 -13.05
C THR A 123 11.79 -15.21 -13.77
N ARG A 124 11.29 -16.24 -13.08
CA ARG A 124 10.35 -17.22 -13.63
C ARG A 124 8.97 -16.59 -13.85
N SER A 125 8.45 -15.90 -12.84
CA SER A 125 7.13 -15.23 -12.89
C SER A 125 7.10 -14.20 -14.01
N VAL A 126 8.13 -13.35 -14.10
CA VAL A 126 8.26 -12.36 -15.19
C VAL A 126 8.35 -13.06 -16.56
N GLY A 127 9.11 -14.15 -16.68
CA GLY A 127 9.21 -14.92 -17.93
C GLY A 127 7.83 -15.36 -18.42
N ILE A 128 7.02 -15.95 -17.55
CA ILE A 128 5.65 -16.43 -17.87
C ILE A 128 4.77 -15.26 -18.34
N LEU A 129 4.73 -14.15 -17.59
CA LEU A 129 3.89 -12.98 -17.89
C LEU A 129 4.31 -12.30 -19.21
N VAL A 130 5.60 -12.11 -19.40
CA VAL A 130 6.18 -11.45 -20.58
C VAL A 130 5.97 -12.26 -21.85
N ASP A 131 6.19 -13.58 -21.78
CA ASP A 131 6.03 -14.47 -22.94
C ASP A 131 4.55 -14.52 -23.38
N TYR A 132 3.62 -14.53 -22.43
CA TYR A 132 2.20 -14.44 -22.72
C TYR A 132 1.84 -13.13 -23.41
N LEU A 133 2.30 -12.00 -22.89
CA LEU A 133 2.03 -10.67 -23.47
C LEU A 133 2.60 -10.52 -24.88
N LYS A 134 3.82 -11.01 -25.12
CA LYS A 134 4.42 -11.04 -26.48
C LYS A 134 3.60 -11.88 -27.46
N ALA A 135 3.12 -13.05 -27.02
CA ALA A 135 2.24 -13.90 -27.85
C ALA A 135 0.93 -13.19 -28.22
N HIS A 136 0.45 -12.25 -27.36
CA HIS A 136 -0.74 -11.44 -27.58
C HIS A 136 -0.44 -10.06 -28.18
N LYS A 137 0.70 -9.90 -28.87
CA LYS A 137 1.10 -8.71 -29.66
C LYS A 137 1.34 -7.44 -28.84
N PHE A 138 1.67 -7.57 -27.55
CA PHE A 138 2.17 -6.45 -26.80
C PHE A 138 3.64 -6.20 -27.15
N ASP A 139 4.01 -4.93 -27.26
CA ASP A 139 5.41 -4.50 -27.29
C ASP A 139 5.95 -4.48 -25.87
N VAL A 140 6.94 -5.35 -25.59
CA VAL A 140 7.40 -5.62 -24.22
C VAL A 140 8.86 -5.22 -24.06
N THR A 141 9.13 -4.37 -23.06
CA THR A 141 10.47 -4.01 -22.61
C THR A 141 10.67 -4.52 -21.19
N VAL A 142 11.68 -5.37 -20.98
CA VAL A 142 12.10 -5.88 -19.66
C VAL A 142 13.35 -5.14 -19.18
N GLY A 143 13.55 -5.03 -17.88
CA GLY A 143 14.72 -4.36 -17.29
C GLY A 143 14.57 -2.84 -17.23
N VAL A 144 13.34 -2.32 -17.21
CA VAL A 144 13.09 -0.88 -17.08
C VAL A 144 13.57 -0.35 -15.72
N ALA A 145 13.91 0.93 -15.68
CA ALA A 145 14.47 1.57 -14.48
C ALA A 145 15.70 0.84 -13.88
N LYS A 146 16.41 0.04 -14.68
CA LYS A 146 17.55 -0.83 -14.28
C LYS A 146 17.17 -1.94 -13.29
N LEU A 147 15.91 -2.31 -13.22
CA LEU A 147 15.38 -3.40 -12.42
C LEU A 147 15.17 -4.61 -13.34
N SER A 148 15.97 -5.67 -13.17
CA SER A 148 16.03 -6.81 -14.09
C SER A 148 14.70 -7.55 -14.27
N THR A 149 13.85 -7.52 -13.27
CA THR A 149 12.54 -8.17 -13.25
C THR A 149 11.35 -7.19 -13.44
N ALA A 150 11.62 -5.88 -13.62
CA ALA A 150 10.58 -4.92 -14.01
C ALA A 150 10.34 -4.95 -15.52
N PHE A 151 9.08 -4.78 -15.94
CA PHE A 151 8.75 -4.70 -17.35
C PHE A 151 7.63 -3.70 -17.65
N VAL A 152 7.57 -3.26 -18.90
CA VAL A 152 6.44 -2.53 -19.48
C VAL A 152 5.99 -3.26 -20.73
N ALA A 153 4.71 -3.52 -20.85
CA ALA A 153 4.11 -4.12 -22.04
C ALA A 153 2.98 -3.22 -22.56
N ARG A 154 3.08 -2.77 -23.80
CA ARG A 154 2.13 -1.86 -24.43
C ARG A 154 1.44 -2.50 -25.61
N TYR A 155 0.10 -2.42 -25.65
CA TYR A 155 -0.69 -2.62 -26.83
C TYR A 155 -1.23 -1.27 -27.31
N GLN A 156 -0.95 -0.91 -28.57
CA GLN A 156 -1.38 0.36 -29.17
C GLN A 156 -2.55 0.11 -30.08
N GLY A 157 -3.70 0.72 -29.77
CA GLY A 157 -4.82 0.88 -30.69
C GLY A 157 -4.56 2.01 -31.70
N ASN A 158 -5.60 2.67 -32.18
CA ASN A 158 -5.44 3.86 -33.01
C ASN A 158 -4.78 4.99 -32.20
N ARG A 159 -4.10 5.91 -32.89
CA ARG A 159 -3.43 7.05 -32.24
C ARG A 159 -4.43 7.91 -31.48
N GLY A 160 -4.10 8.27 -30.26
CA GLY A 160 -4.90 9.14 -29.40
C GLY A 160 -4.94 8.65 -27.95
N ALA A 161 -5.79 9.27 -27.18
CA ALA A 161 -6.08 8.94 -25.79
C ALA A 161 -7.45 8.25 -25.67
N PRO A 162 -7.74 7.54 -24.57
CA PRO A 162 -6.93 7.45 -23.36
C PRO A 162 -5.85 6.37 -23.41
N ASN A 163 -4.80 6.56 -22.59
CA ASN A 163 -3.82 5.54 -22.27
C ASN A 163 -4.17 4.91 -20.93
N LEU A 164 -4.47 3.60 -20.93
CA LEU A 164 -4.97 2.84 -19.81
C LEU A 164 -3.82 2.02 -19.20
N GLY A 165 -3.55 2.21 -17.93
CA GLY A 165 -2.48 1.50 -17.21
C GLY A 165 -3.03 0.40 -16.30
N VAL A 166 -2.29 -0.70 -16.19
CA VAL A 166 -2.52 -1.77 -15.24
C VAL A 166 -1.21 -2.06 -14.52
N ILE A 167 -1.15 -1.86 -13.21
CA ILE A 167 -0.01 -2.27 -12.38
C ILE A 167 -0.22 -3.72 -11.95
N VAL A 168 0.85 -4.51 -12.03
CA VAL A 168 0.89 -5.89 -11.55
C VAL A 168 2.16 -6.13 -10.74
N GLU A 169 2.02 -6.86 -9.65
CA GLU A 169 3.06 -7.34 -8.77
C GLU A 169 3.12 -8.87 -8.86
N TYR A 170 4.23 -9.48 -8.44
CA TYR A 170 4.42 -10.93 -8.58
C TYR A 170 5.48 -11.48 -7.61
N ASP A 171 5.92 -10.68 -6.66
CA ASP A 171 6.90 -11.09 -5.66
C ASP A 171 6.25 -11.79 -4.46
N ALA A 172 7.08 -12.52 -3.72
CA ALA A 172 6.71 -13.26 -2.53
C ALA A 172 7.43 -12.73 -1.29
N LEU A 173 6.78 -12.90 -0.15
CA LEU A 173 7.34 -12.63 1.19
C LEU A 173 8.45 -13.64 1.54
N ARG A 174 9.34 -13.21 2.42
CA ARG A 174 10.30 -14.09 3.11
C ARG A 174 9.66 -14.68 4.36
N GLY A 175 9.42 -15.97 4.38
CA GLY A 175 8.87 -16.67 5.53
C GLY A 175 9.88 -17.60 6.23
N THR A 176 9.55 -18.06 7.41
CA THR A 176 10.35 -19.02 8.17
C THR A 176 10.42 -20.41 7.53
N LYS A 177 9.45 -20.73 6.66
CA LYS A 177 9.36 -21.99 5.91
C LYS A 177 9.84 -21.86 4.45
N GLY A 178 10.36 -20.71 4.05
CA GLY A 178 10.72 -20.34 2.69
C GLY A 178 9.94 -19.15 2.18
N ALA A 179 10.09 -18.81 0.90
CA ALA A 179 9.27 -17.78 0.27
C ALA A 179 7.80 -18.23 0.19
N PHE A 180 6.86 -17.29 0.28
CA PHE A 180 5.42 -17.56 0.20
C PHE A 180 4.64 -16.32 -0.25
N HIS A 181 3.50 -16.51 -0.95
CA HIS A 181 2.66 -15.42 -1.44
C HIS A 181 1.58 -15.01 -0.42
N GLY A 182 2.02 -14.45 0.73
CA GLY A 182 1.13 -14.04 1.81
C GLY A 182 0.20 -12.87 1.49
N ASP A 183 0.44 -12.14 0.40
CA ASP A 183 -0.43 -11.09 -0.14
C ASP A 183 -0.96 -11.42 -1.54
N GLN A 184 -0.86 -12.70 -1.95
CA GLN A 184 -1.36 -13.23 -3.21
C GLN A 184 -0.90 -12.44 -4.45
N HIS A 185 0.30 -11.81 -4.43
CA HIS A 185 0.87 -11.12 -5.59
C HIS A 185 1.03 -12.06 -6.80
N SER A 186 1.13 -13.36 -6.58
CA SER A 186 1.11 -14.39 -7.63
C SER A 186 -0.07 -14.27 -8.60
N THR A 187 -1.18 -13.66 -8.16
CA THR A 187 -2.41 -13.57 -8.93
C THR A 187 -2.61 -12.22 -9.62
N GLN A 188 -1.91 -11.17 -9.16
CA GLN A 188 -2.04 -9.83 -9.74
C GLN A 188 -1.56 -9.77 -11.20
N GLY A 189 -0.45 -10.45 -11.53
CA GLY A 189 0.01 -10.62 -12.90
C GLY A 189 -1.08 -11.21 -13.80
N PRO A 190 -1.56 -12.43 -13.52
CA PRO A 190 -2.68 -13.07 -14.22
C PRO A 190 -3.93 -12.20 -14.36
N ILE A 191 -4.41 -11.57 -13.28
CA ILE A 191 -5.56 -10.66 -13.32
C ILE A 191 -5.29 -9.49 -14.28
N GLY A 192 -4.15 -8.82 -14.12
CA GLY A 192 -3.78 -7.68 -14.98
C GLY A 192 -3.63 -8.04 -16.44
N LEU A 193 -3.14 -9.25 -16.76
CA LEU A 193 -3.06 -9.76 -18.11
C LEU A 193 -4.45 -10.02 -18.69
N ALA A 194 -5.40 -10.61 -17.95
CA ALA A 194 -6.77 -10.81 -18.39
C ALA A 194 -7.43 -9.48 -18.78
N VAL A 195 -7.29 -8.48 -17.92
CA VAL A 195 -7.77 -7.11 -18.18
C VAL A 195 -7.13 -6.51 -19.43
N ALA A 196 -5.80 -6.56 -19.50
CA ALA A 196 -5.05 -5.93 -20.59
C ALA A 196 -5.35 -6.58 -21.94
N VAL A 197 -5.43 -7.91 -22.02
CA VAL A 197 -5.72 -8.65 -23.25
C VAL A 197 -7.16 -8.41 -23.70
N ALA A 198 -8.16 -8.46 -22.78
CA ALA A 198 -9.54 -8.15 -23.13
C ALA A 198 -9.68 -6.72 -23.68
N MET A 199 -9.01 -5.74 -23.06
CA MET A 199 -9.01 -4.35 -23.56
C MET A 199 -8.25 -4.20 -24.87
N ALA A 200 -7.16 -4.92 -25.10
CA ALA A 200 -6.42 -4.90 -26.36
C ALA A 200 -7.26 -5.50 -27.52
N GLU A 201 -7.94 -6.61 -27.29
CA GLU A 201 -8.86 -7.21 -28.25
C GLU A 201 -10.04 -6.26 -28.59
N TRP A 202 -10.57 -5.55 -27.58
CA TRP A 202 -11.59 -4.53 -27.79
C TRP A 202 -11.06 -3.36 -28.63
N LEU A 203 -9.87 -2.81 -28.31
CA LEU A 203 -9.24 -1.76 -29.09
C LEU A 203 -9.05 -2.19 -30.57
N ALA A 204 -8.57 -3.41 -30.77
CA ALA A 204 -8.37 -3.97 -32.12
C ALA A 204 -9.69 -4.09 -32.92
N LYS A 205 -10.74 -4.58 -32.24
CA LYS A 205 -12.05 -4.83 -32.89
C LYS A 205 -12.83 -3.55 -33.14
N SER A 206 -12.83 -2.61 -32.20
CA SER A 206 -13.59 -1.36 -32.29
C SER A 206 -12.90 -0.29 -33.13
N GLY A 207 -11.57 -0.39 -33.32
CA GLY A 207 -10.77 0.68 -33.91
C GLY A 207 -10.69 1.94 -33.03
N ALA A 208 -10.94 1.81 -31.71
CA ALA A 208 -10.86 2.92 -30.79
C ALA A 208 -9.43 3.46 -30.65
N ALA A 209 -9.32 4.75 -30.35
CA ALA A 209 -8.05 5.37 -30.05
C ALA A 209 -7.61 5.04 -28.63
N GLY A 210 -6.30 5.03 -28.40
CA GLY A 210 -5.71 4.82 -27.07
C GLY A 210 -4.76 3.63 -27.02
N SER A 211 -4.33 3.30 -25.83
CA SER A 211 -3.46 2.15 -25.56
C SER A 211 -3.82 1.49 -24.23
N VAL A 212 -3.47 0.22 -24.08
CA VAL A 212 -3.41 -0.44 -22.79
C VAL A 212 -1.97 -0.83 -22.47
N VAL A 213 -1.53 -0.59 -21.23
CA VAL A 213 -0.14 -0.76 -20.79
C VAL A 213 -0.11 -1.51 -19.48
N VAL A 214 0.63 -2.62 -19.44
CA VAL A 214 0.90 -3.38 -18.21
C VAL A 214 2.26 -2.95 -17.66
N PHE A 215 2.29 -2.59 -16.40
CA PHE A 215 3.49 -2.26 -15.65
C PHE A 215 3.80 -3.37 -14.66
N GLY A 216 4.80 -4.17 -14.95
CA GLY A 216 5.30 -5.19 -14.04
C GLY A 216 6.24 -4.58 -13.01
N CYS A 217 5.80 -4.56 -11.76
CA CYS A 217 6.47 -3.91 -10.64
C CYS A 217 6.98 -4.97 -9.66
N PRO A 218 8.30 -5.29 -9.66
CA PRO A 218 8.88 -6.28 -8.75
C PRO A 218 9.07 -5.72 -7.34
N GLY A 219 9.24 -6.62 -6.36
CA GLY A 219 9.78 -6.30 -5.05
C GLY A 219 8.91 -5.37 -4.21
N GLU A 220 7.60 -5.49 -4.27
CA GLU A 220 6.69 -4.71 -3.45
C GLU A 220 6.92 -5.01 -1.97
N GLU A 221 7.06 -6.29 -1.61
CA GLU A 221 7.29 -6.79 -0.25
C GLU A 221 8.68 -6.43 0.33
N MET A 222 9.51 -5.83 -0.50
CA MET A 222 10.84 -5.34 -0.07
C MET A 222 10.81 -3.86 0.33
N MET A 223 9.64 -3.27 0.49
CA MET A 223 9.43 -1.85 0.77
C MET A 223 9.88 -1.40 2.17
N PRO A 224 10.63 -0.27 2.27
CA PRO A 224 11.46 0.30 1.23
C PRO A 224 12.75 -0.49 1.03
N PRO A 225 13.38 -0.56 -0.16
CA PRO A 225 13.05 0.14 -1.39
C PRO A 225 11.84 -0.47 -2.09
N ASN A 226 11.19 0.31 -3.00
CA ASN A 226 10.08 -0.18 -3.81
C ASN A 226 10.30 0.20 -5.29
N ALA A 227 10.15 -0.78 -6.17
CA ALA A 227 10.37 -0.62 -7.60
C ALA A 227 9.54 0.51 -8.23
N LYS A 228 8.31 0.73 -7.75
CA LYS A 228 7.43 1.78 -8.29
C LYS A 228 8.02 3.17 -8.14
N VAL A 229 8.78 3.44 -7.07
CA VAL A 229 9.51 4.73 -6.88
C VAL A 229 10.57 4.90 -7.97
N ASP A 230 11.40 3.88 -8.19
CA ASP A 230 12.47 3.94 -9.20
C ASP A 230 11.89 4.01 -10.62
N MET A 231 10.86 3.22 -10.91
CA MET A 231 10.13 3.27 -12.19
C MET A 231 9.47 4.63 -12.42
N PHE A 232 8.89 5.23 -11.38
CA PHE A 232 8.30 6.56 -11.47
C PHE A 232 9.36 7.64 -11.75
N GLN A 233 10.48 7.62 -11.04
CA GLN A 233 11.60 8.54 -11.24
C GLN A 233 12.22 8.39 -12.63
N ALA A 234 12.22 7.18 -13.18
CA ALA A 234 12.66 6.91 -14.55
C ALA A 234 11.61 7.31 -15.62
N GLY A 235 10.44 7.82 -15.22
CA GLY A 235 9.39 8.26 -16.13
C GLY A 235 8.61 7.12 -16.79
N VAL A 236 8.67 5.90 -16.25
CA VAL A 236 8.04 4.70 -16.83
C VAL A 236 6.53 4.84 -16.96
N PHE A 237 5.87 5.52 -16.01
CA PHE A 237 4.42 5.74 -16.01
C PHE A 237 3.95 6.98 -16.79
N ASN A 238 4.86 7.72 -17.41
CA ASN A 238 4.52 8.96 -18.10
C ASN A 238 3.48 8.74 -19.23
N GLY A 239 2.52 9.67 -19.31
CA GLY A 239 1.52 9.69 -20.36
C GLY A 239 0.31 8.79 -20.11
N MET A 240 0.16 8.17 -18.93
CA MET A 240 -1.05 7.45 -18.56
C MET A 240 -2.17 8.40 -18.16
N ASP A 241 -3.40 8.08 -18.57
CA ASP A 241 -4.61 8.83 -18.21
C ASP A 241 -5.32 8.25 -16.98
N ILE A 242 -5.16 6.95 -16.74
CA ILE A 242 -5.68 6.20 -15.59
C ILE A 242 -4.79 4.98 -15.34
N ILE A 243 -4.69 4.56 -14.08
CA ILE A 243 -4.06 3.28 -13.71
C ILE A 243 -4.97 2.52 -12.75
N VAL A 244 -5.10 1.21 -12.99
CA VAL A 244 -5.80 0.28 -12.10
C VAL A 244 -4.86 -0.81 -11.60
N ARG A 245 -5.19 -1.40 -10.46
CA ARG A 245 -4.45 -2.50 -9.85
C ARG A 245 -5.42 -3.39 -9.05
N SER A 246 -5.14 -4.68 -8.92
CA SER A 246 -5.81 -5.59 -7.98
C SER A 246 -4.95 -5.83 -6.73
N HIS A 247 -5.59 -6.14 -5.60
CA HIS A 247 -4.90 -6.59 -4.38
C HIS A 247 -5.78 -7.54 -3.57
N ALA A 248 -5.15 -8.55 -2.96
CA ALA A 248 -5.83 -9.52 -2.11
C ALA A 248 -6.26 -8.92 -0.77
N VAL A 249 -7.47 -9.29 -0.32
CA VAL A 249 -8.02 -8.82 0.96
C VAL A 249 -8.96 -9.86 1.59
N SER A 250 -9.16 -9.71 2.89
CA SER A 250 -10.13 -10.52 3.65
C SER A 250 -11.54 -9.88 3.75
N SER A 251 -11.78 -8.76 3.09
CA SER A 251 -13.08 -8.08 3.02
C SER A 251 -13.12 -7.13 1.83
N THR A 252 -14.17 -7.17 1.02
CA THR A 252 -14.40 -6.20 -0.05
C THR A 252 -14.88 -4.89 0.54
N ASN A 253 -13.99 -3.93 0.68
CA ASN A 253 -14.32 -2.64 1.28
C ASN A 253 -14.52 -1.56 0.20
N ARG A 254 -15.49 -0.66 0.43
CA ARG A 254 -15.60 0.54 -0.38
C ARG A 254 -14.33 1.38 -0.21
N PRO A 255 -13.60 1.72 -1.29
CA PRO A 255 -12.46 2.61 -1.18
C PRO A 255 -12.88 4.01 -0.72
N ALA A 256 -12.07 4.68 0.09
CA ALA A 256 -12.34 6.06 0.51
C ALA A 256 -11.63 7.04 -0.44
N PRO A 257 -12.32 8.09 -0.91
CA PRO A 257 -11.67 9.16 -1.64
C PRO A 257 -10.83 10.05 -0.70
N GLY A 258 -9.86 10.75 -1.26
CA GLY A 258 -9.01 11.66 -0.51
C GLY A 258 -7.54 11.42 -0.74
N PHE A 259 -6.73 11.63 0.28
CA PHE A 259 -5.29 11.41 0.25
C PHE A 259 -4.84 10.67 1.51
N GLY A 260 -3.85 9.82 1.35
CA GLY A 260 -3.31 9.01 2.44
C GLY A 260 -2.47 7.85 1.94
N THR A 261 -2.01 7.04 2.89
CA THR A 261 -1.28 5.80 2.64
C THR A 261 -1.82 4.68 3.54
N CYS A 262 -1.66 3.42 3.11
CA CYS A 262 -2.01 2.23 3.93
C CYS A 262 -1.26 2.22 5.27
N CYS A 263 0.02 2.59 5.24
CA CYS A 263 1.01 2.14 6.21
C CYS A 263 1.85 3.25 6.87
N LEU A 264 1.42 4.48 6.88
CA LEU A 264 2.13 5.72 7.20
C LEU A 264 3.14 6.11 6.11
N ASN A 265 3.47 7.39 6.06
CA ASN A 265 4.62 7.86 5.29
C ASN A 265 5.90 7.28 5.90
N ILE A 266 6.85 6.84 5.06
CA ILE A 266 8.07 6.15 5.50
C ILE A 266 9.30 6.62 4.72
N ASP A 267 10.45 6.68 5.42
CA ASP A 267 11.79 6.73 4.84
C ASP A 267 12.59 5.51 5.29
N GLY A 268 13.24 4.81 4.35
CA GLY A 268 14.26 3.80 4.59
C GLY A 268 15.65 4.41 4.50
N VAL A 269 16.43 4.32 5.57
CA VAL A 269 17.70 5.04 5.68
C VAL A 269 18.81 4.17 6.24
N LYS A 270 19.93 4.11 5.52
CA LYS A 270 21.16 3.48 6.00
C LYS A 270 22.17 4.53 6.48
N TYR A 271 22.67 4.32 7.68
CA TYR A 271 23.73 5.11 8.29
C TYR A 271 25.01 4.27 8.33
N THR A 272 25.98 4.60 7.48
CA THR A 272 27.26 3.90 7.42
C THR A 272 28.34 4.77 8.07
N PHE A 273 28.92 4.28 9.15
CA PHE A 273 30.04 4.95 9.84
C PHE A 273 31.36 4.38 9.37
N SER A 274 32.31 5.28 9.10
CA SER A 274 33.68 4.94 8.72
C SER A 274 34.65 5.55 9.74
N GLY A 275 35.48 4.71 10.33
CA GLY A 275 36.49 5.04 11.32
C GLY A 275 37.89 4.66 10.85
N ALA A 276 38.71 4.17 11.76
CA ALA A 276 40.05 3.65 11.48
C ALA A 276 40.35 2.43 12.38
N PRO A 277 40.88 1.34 11.81
CA PRO A 277 41.19 0.13 12.59
C PRO A 277 42.40 0.36 13.49
N ALA A 278 42.47 -0.33 14.61
CA ALA A 278 43.64 -0.40 15.50
C ALA A 278 43.59 -1.71 16.29
N HIS A 279 44.75 -2.12 16.79
CA HIS A 279 44.82 -3.23 17.71
C HIS A 279 44.17 -2.85 19.07
N GLN A 280 43.42 -3.75 19.68
CA GLN A 280 42.73 -3.53 20.97
C GLN A 280 43.66 -3.01 22.09
N MET A 281 44.94 -3.36 22.04
CA MET A 281 45.93 -2.91 23.03
C MET A 281 46.40 -1.46 22.82
N THR A 282 46.12 -0.87 21.65
CA THR A 282 46.49 0.51 21.25
C THR A 282 45.28 1.24 20.64
N PRO A 283 44.13 1.28 21.31
CA PRO A 283 42.86 1.76 20.72
C PRO A 283 42.90 3.26 20.37
N TRP A 284 43.75 4.02 21.00
CA TRP A 284 43.94 5.46 20.72
C TRP A 284 44.52 5.77 19.32
N ALA A 285 45.05 4.75 18.63
CA ALA A 285 45.49 4.86 17.24
C ALA A 285 44.31 4.71 16.23
N GLY A 286 43.14 4.21 16.70
CA GLY A 286 41.97 3.98 15.88
C GLY A 286 40.86 5.04 16.02
N ARG A 287 39.76 4.82 15.30
CA ARG A 287 38.48 5.53 15.43
C ARG A 287 37.37 4.50 15.35
N ASN A 288 36.70 4.28 16.49
CA ASN A 288 35.76 3.16 16.65
C ASN A 288 34.39 3.50 16.01
N ALA A 289 34.12 2.89 14.85
CA ALA A 289 32.84 3.06 14.18
C ALA A 289 31.67 2.37 14.92
N LEU A 290 31.92 1.33 15.72
CA LEU A 290 30.85 0.67 16.51
C LEU A 290 30.33 1.61 17.60
N GLU A 291 31.21 2.35 18.28
CA GLU A 291 30.76 3.36 19.23
C GLU A 291 29.88 4.42 18.57
N ALA A 292 30.17 4.79 17.32
CA ALA A 292 29.32 5.72 16.58
C ALA A 292 27.91 5.17 16.35
N VAL A 293 27.76 3.88 15.99
CA VAL A 293 26.44 3.26 15.85
C VAL A 293 25.72 3.20 17.20
N ILE A 294 26.40 2.82 18.28
CA ILE A 294 25.81 2.78 19.62
C ILE A 294 25.33 4.18 20.05
N HIS A 295 26.15 5.21 19.80
CA HIS A 295 25.76 6.59 20.06
C HIS A 295 24.59 7.05 19.19
N LEU A 296 24.49 6.61 17.92
CA LEU A 296 23.33 6.90 17.09
C LEU A 296 22.02 6.44 17.78
N PHE A 297 21.96 5.20 18.27
CA PHE A 297 20.76 4.68 18.96
C PHE A 297 20.46 5.49 20.23
N ASN A 298 21.47 5.79 21.05
CA ASN A 298 21.31 6.59 22.26
C ASN A 298 20.84 8.02 21.97
N ASN A 299 21.38 8.66 20.93
CA ASN A 299 20.98 10.00 20.52
C ASN A 299 19.56 10.03 19.96
N ILE A 300 19.12 8.98 19.24
CA ILE A 300 17.74 8.83 18.80
C ILE A 300 16.80 8.73 20.00
N ASP A 301 17.15 7.94 21.03
CA ASP A 301 16.33 7.81 22.24
C ASP A 301 16.23 9.15 23.01
N ALA A 302 17.29 9.93 23.04
CA ALA A 302 17.24 11.29 23.58
C ALA A 302 16.32 12.20 22.75
N ALA A 303 16.42 12.16 21.42
CA ALA A 303 15.59 12.96 20.51
C ALA A 303 14.10 12.60 20.60
N ARG A 304 13.74 11.33 20.89
CA ARG A 304 12.34 10.88 21.04
C ARG A 304 11.57 11.68 22.09
N THR A 305 12.25 12.23 23.09
CA THR A 305 11.60 13.01 24.17
C THR A 305 10.88 14.28 23.67
N THR A 306 11.25 14.76 22.48
CA THR A 306 10.67 15.95 21.85
C THR A 306 9.93 15.64 20.56
N MET A 307 9.88 14.36 20.13
CA MET A 307 9.10 13.94 18.97
C MET A 307 7.62 13.75 19.34
N ARG A 308 6.75 13.94 18.38
CA ARG A 308 5.34 13.59 18.50
C ARG A 308 5.19 12.08 18.66
N PRO A 309 4.24 11.60 19.49
CA PRO A 309 4.15 10.18 19.87
C PRO A 309 3.79 9.24 18.71
N GLU A 310 3.25 9.75 17.60
CA GLU A 310 2.97 8.98 16.39
C GLU A 310 4.24 8.63 15.60
N ALA A 311 5.37 9.30 15.86
CA ALA A 311 6.63 8.99 15.19
C ALA A 311 7.09 7.56 15.51
N ARG A 312 7.46 6.82 14.47
CA ARG A 312 8.01 5.48 14.58
C ARG A 312 9.41 5.47 13.98
N VAL A 313 10.42 5.33 14.83
CA VAL A 313 11.82 5.23 14.43
C VAL A 313 12.33 3.89 14.92
N GLN A 314 12.56 2.96 14.01
CA GLN A 314 13.03 1.61 14.33
C GLN A 314 14.20 1.26 13.42
N GLY A 315 15.21 0.61 13.98
CA GLY A 315 16.39 0.22 13.22
C GLY A 315 17.12 -0.95 13.85
N ILE A 316 18.02 -1.50 13.05
CA ILE A 316 18.92 -2.58 13.43
C ILE A 316 20.36 -2.22 13.06
N ILE A 317 21.34 -2.84 13.73
CA ILE A 317 22.73 -2.82 13.32
C ILE A 317 22.92 -3.94 12.31
N THR A 318 23.23 -3.60 11.06
CA THR A 318 23.46 -4.58 9.97
C THR A 318 24.92 -5.00 9.85
N GLU A 319 25.86 -4.15 10.35
CA GLU A 319 27.28 -4.43 10.38
C GLU A 319 27.88 -3.81 11.66
N GLY A 320 28.45 -4.65 12.53
CA GLY A 320 28.94 -4.24 13.85
C GLY A 320 30.47 -4.38 14.04
N GLY A 321 31.21 -4.71 12.99
CA GLY A 321 32.65 -4.99 13.05
C GLY A 321 32.98 -6.48 12.84
N ALA A 322 34.28 -6.82 12.74
CA ALA A 322 34.74 -8.15 12.36
C ALA A 322 35.17 -9.04 13.56
N ALA A 323 35.89 -8.45 14.54
CA ALA A 323 36.43 -9.20 15.67
C ALA A 323 36.69 -8.28 16.89
N PRO A 324 36.55 -8.80 18.14
CA PRO A 324 36.68 -7.96 19.34
C PRO A 324 38.10 -7.46 19.64
N ASN A 325 39.13 -8.05 19.05
CA ASN A 325 40.52 -7.64 19.20
C ASN A 325 40.97 -6.56 18.19
N VAL A 326 40.05 -6.08 17.32
CA VAL A 326 40.29 -5.02 16.35
C VAL A 326 39.26 -3.92 16.56
N VAL A 327 39.71 -2.66 16.65
CA VAL A 327 38.80 -1.50 16.66
C VAL A 327 38.02 -1.47 15.35
N PRO A 328 36.68 -1.55 15.36
CA PRO A 328 35.88 -1.52 14.15
C PRO A 328 36.05 -0.22 13.36
N ASP A 329 36.43 -0.34 12.10
CA ASP A 329 36.63 0.79 11.17
C ASP A 329 35.43 1.06 10.29
N ARG A 330 34.47 0.12 10.23
CA ARG A 330 33.22 0.27 9.50
C ARG A 330 32.07 -0.39 10.25
N THR A 331 30.93 0.30 10.33
CA THR A 331 29.66 -0.22 10.86
C THR A 331 28.49 0.37 10.08
N GLN A 332 27.37 -0.31 10.12
CA GLN A 332 26.14 0.16 9.47
C GLN A 332 24.92 -0.12 10.33
N ALA A 333 24.01 0.84 10.35
CA ALA A 333 22.64 0.66 10.84
C ALA A 333 21.64 0.98 9.76
N ASP A 334 20.50 0.26 9.78
CA ASP A 334 19.39 0.41 8.84
C ASP A 334 18.12 0.78 9.62
N PHE A 335 17.44 1.86 9.21
CA PHE A 335 16.29 2.42 9.89
C PHE A 335 15.08 2.61 8.98
N TYR A 336 13.89 2.31 9.51
CA TYR A 336 12.62 2.78 9.00
C TYR A 336 12.10 3.89 9.92
N ILE A 337 11.85 5.06 9.30
CA ILE A 337 11.35 6.26 9.98
C ILE A 337 9.96 6.53 9.40
N ARG A 338 8.92 6.58 10.26
CA ARG A 338 7.52 6.69 9.85
C ARG A 338 6.80 7.79 10.62
N TYR A 339 5.85 8.44 9.92
CA TYR A 339 4.90 9.37 10.52
C TYR A 339 3.61 9.44 9.66
N PRO A 340 2.45 9.82 10.25
CA PRO A 340 1.19 9.95 9.52
C PRO A 340 1.23 10.86 8.30
N ASP A 341 1.94 11.99 8.35
CA ASP A 341 2.10 12.91 7.22
C ASP A 341 3.58 13.14 6.86
N ALA A 342 3.81 13.53 5.62
CA ALA A 342 5.17 13.74 5.09
C ALA A 342 5.85 15.02 5.64
N ILE A 343 5.07 15.99 6.14
CA ILE A 343 5.60 17.28 6.61
C ILE A 343 6.35 17.10 7.94
N TYR A 344 5.73 16.42 8.91
CA TYR A 344 6.41 16.14 10.16
C TYR A 344 7.42 15.00 10.04
N LEU A 345 7.18 14.03 9.13
CA LEU A 345 8.17 13.00 8.82
C LEU A 345 9.53 13.61 8.46
N ALA A 346 9.54 14.69 7.68
CA ALA A 346 10.79 15.37 7.34
C ALA A 346 11.53 15.92 8.57
N GLN A 347 10.79 16.40 9.59
CA GLN A 347 11.40 16.86 10.85
C GLN A 347 11.95 15.70 11.69
N VAL A 348 11.20 14.59 11.78
CA VAL A 348 11.66 13.36 12.45
C VAL A 348 12.93 12.84 11.78
N ARG A 349 12.94 12.82 10.43
CA ARG A 349 14.09 12.40 9.65
C ARG A 349 15.32 13.29 9.94
N GLU A 350 15.16 14.60 9.95
CA GLU A 350 16.24 15.54 10.24
C GLU A 350 16.80 15.33 11.66
N ALA A 351 15.94 15.07 12.65
CA ALA A 351 16.38 14.76 14.01
C ALA A 351 17.23 13.48 14.07
N VAL A 352 16.85 12.43 13.33
CA VAL A 352 17.63 11.17 13.26
C VAL A 352 18.95 11.38 12.51
N ASP A 353 18.94 12.15 11.43
CA ASP A 353 20.15 12.49 10.68
C ASP A 353 21.14 13.31 11.56
N ASN A 354 20.63 14.24 12.37
CA ASN A 354 21.43 15.00 13.33
C ASN A 354 21.98 14.11 14.46
N ALA A 355 21.22 13.12 14.93
CA ALA A 355 21.70 12.12 15.87
C ALA A 355 22.89 11.33 15.31
N ALA A 356 22.84 10.97 14.02
CA ALA A 356 23.95 10.30 13.33
C ALA A 356 25.18 11.21 13.15
N ARG A 357 24.99 12.46 12.77
CA ARG A 357 26.09 13.46 12.64
C ARG A 357 26.76 13.71 13.98
N ALA A 358 25.98 13.83 15.08
CA ALA A 358 26.49 14.00 16.42
C ALA A 358 27.30 12.78 16.90
N ALA A 359 26.82 11.55 16.60
CA ALA A 359 27.53 10.32 16.90
C ALA A 359 28.88 10.24 16.18
N ALA A 360 28.91 10.61 14.90
CA ALA A 360 30.15 10.66 14.13
C ALA A 360 31.15 11.69 14.69
N LEU A 361 30.66 12.88 15.07
CA LEU A 361 31.47 13.93 15.67
C LEU A 361 32.10 13.47 17.00
N ALA A 362 31.29 12.88 17.89
CA ALA A 362 31.72 12.41 19.21
C ALA A 362 32.81 11.33 19.15
N THR A 363 32.79 10.48 18.11
CA THR A 363 33.72 9.35 17.96
C THR A 363 34.87 9.63 16.98
N GLY A 364 34.89 10.80 16.37
CA GLY A 364 35.88 11.17 15.34
C GLY A 364 35.76 10.34 14.05
N THR A 365 34.60 9.74 13.80
CA THR A 365 34.29 8.98 12.59
C THR A 365 33.61 9.85 11.51
N LYS A 366 33.34 9.28 10.35
CA LYS A 366 32.52 9.90 9.29
C LYS A 366 31.22 9.11 9.13
N VAL A 367 30.11 9.78 8.88
CA VAL A 367 28.84 9.15 8.54
C VAL A 367 28.45 9.41 7.09
N LYS A 368 28.03 8.35 6.38
CA LYS A 368 27.30 8.42 5.10
C LYS A 368 25.85 8.10 5.41
N ILE A 369 24.94 8.96 4.93
CA ILE A 369 23.50 8.82 5.10
C ILE A 369 22.92 8.50 3.72
N ASP A 370 22.38 7.30 3.55
CA ASP A 370 21.76 6.84 2.31
C ASP A 370 20.26 6.68 2.51
N ASN A 371 19.45 7.52 1.87
CA ASN A 371 18.02 7.31 1.72
C ASN A 371 17.82 6.36 0.53
N TYR A 372 17.40 5.14 0.80
CA TYR A 372 17.29 4.10 -0.22
C TYR A 372 15.83 3.76 -0.59
N GLY A 373 14.85 4.36 0.07
CA GLY A 373 13.46 4.12 -0.26
C GLY A 373 12.51 5.00 0.52
N GLN A 374 11.32 5.19 -0.03
CA GLN A 374 10.27 5.99 0.58
C GLN A 374 8.88 5.52 0.14
N ALA A 375 7.87 5.78 1.00
CA ALA A 375 6.47 5.79 0.62
C ALA A 375 5.80 7.06 1.15
N ARG A 376 4.82 7.57 0.40
CA ARG A 376 4.13 8.83 0.68
C ARG A 376 2.62 8.66 0.49
N ASP A 377 1.87 9.68 0.89
CA ASP A 377 0.44 9.75 0.62
C ASP A 377 0.16 9.77 -0.88
N GLY A 378 -0.75 8.91 -1.32
CA GLY A 378 -1.32 8.94 -2.65
C GLY A 378 -2.71 9.56 -2.66
N ILE A 379 -3.29 9.76 -3.84
CA ILE A 379 -4.62 10.35 -4.06
C ILE A 379 -5.57 9.29 -4.58
N SER A 380 -6.77 9.23 -4.01
CA SER A 380 -7.92 8.45 -4.47
C SER A 380 -9.08 9.38 -4.79
N VAL A 381 -9.84 9.10 -5.83
CA VAL A 381 -10.98 9.90 -6.29
C VAL A 381 -12.28 9.10 -6.20
N ALA A 382 -13.37 9.73 -5.74
CA ALA A 382 -14.66 9.09 -5.53
C ALA A 382 -15.25 8.54 -6.84
N LEU A 383 -15.09 9.27 -7.94
CA LEU A 383 -15.59 8.83 -9.26
C LEU A 383 -15.02 7.48 -9.68
N LEU A 384 -13.75 7.20 -9.43
CA LEU A 384 -13.16 5.89 -9.74
C LEU A 384 -13.47 4.86 -8.65
N ALA A 385 -13.38 5.26 -7.38
CA ALA A 385 -13.61 4.39 -6.24
C ALA A 385 -15.05 3.84 -6.21
N ASP A 386 -16.04 4.70 -6.31
CA ASP A 386 -17.45 4.31 -6.19
C ASP A 386 -17.97 3.57 -7.44
N VAL A 387 -17.54 3.98 -8.65
CA VAL A 387 -17.88 3.26 -9.89
C VAL A 387 -17.21 1.87 -9.87
N GLY A 388 -15.92 1.79 -9.51
CA GLY A 388 -15.21 0.51 -9.40
C GLY A 388 -15.86 -0.41 -8.36
N PHE A 389 -16.24 0.13 -7.20
CA PHE A 389 -16.92 -0.63 -6.16
C PHE A 389 -18.31 -1.13 -6.59
N ALA A 390 -19.06 -0.31 -7.35
CA ALA A 390 -20.33 -0.73 -7.93
C ALA A 390 -20.13 -1.88 -8.94
N HIS A 391 -19.06 -1.84 -9.74
CA HIS A 391 -18.72 -2.95 -10.64
C HIS A 391 -18.32 -4.22 -9.87
N MET A 392 -17.51 -4.13 -8.83
CA MET A 392 -17.21 -5.30 -7.99
C MET A 392 -18.48 -5.96 -7.45
N LYS A 393 -19.43 -5.17 -6.94
CA LYS A 393 -20.73 -5.69 -6.47
C LYS A 393 -21.55 -6.33 -7.58
N HIS A 394 -21.56 -5.70 -8.78
CA HIS A 394 -22.26 -6.22 -9.95
C HIS A 394 -21.72 -7.60 -10.36
N PHE A 395 -20.40 -7.81 -10.33
CA PHE A 395 -19.75 -9.08 -10.69
C PHE A 395 -19.70 -10.10 -9.53
N GLY A 396 -20.36 -9.82 -8.41
CA GLY A 396 -20.57 -10.80 -7.36
C GLY A 396 -19.53 -10.81 -6.24
N ALA A 397 -18.90 -9.65 -5.97
CA ALA A 397 -18.05 -9.50 -4.78
C ALA A 397 -18.80 -9.91 -3.51
N THR A 398 -18.12 -10.64 -2.64
CA THR A 398 -18.64 -11.11 -1.35
C THR A 398 -17.98 -10.37 -0.20
N HIS A 399 -18.46 -10.58 1.05
CA HIS A 399 -17.93 -9.93 2.25
C HIS A 399 -17.82 -8.39 2.10
N VAL A 400 -18.88 -7.79 1.54
CA VAL A 400 -18.94 -6.39 1.16
C VAL A 400 -19.19 -5.49 2.37
N SER A 401 -18.35 -4.47 2.55
CA SER A 401 -18.52 -3.38 3.50
C SER A 401 -18.76 -2.05 2.75
N GLU A 402 -19.92 -1.44 2.97
CA GLU A 402 -20.29 -0.13 2.43
C GLU A 402 -19.60 1.03 3.19
N THR A 403 -19.08 0.76 4.40
CA THR A 403 -18.34 1.76 5.16
C THR A 403 -16.98 1.98 4.50
N PRO A 404 -16.66 3.21 4.06
CA PRO A 404 -15.37 3.48 3.46
C PRO A 404 -14.24 3.20 4.45
N GLY A 405 -13.16 2.65 3.93
CA GLY A 405 -11.94 2.49 4.67
C GLY A 405 -11.22 3.83 4.90
N LYS A 406 -9.92 3.75 5.21
CA LYS A 406 -9.05 4.93 5.27
C LYS A 406 -8.68 5.35 3.84
N PRO A 407 -8.66 6.67 3.52
CA PRO A 407 -8.14 7.12 2.23
C PRO A 407 -6.71 6.66 2.00
N GLN A 408 -6.45 6.16 0.80
CA GLN A 408 -5.10 5.75 0.39
C GLN A 408 -4.99 5.77 -1.14
N GLY A 409 -3.76 5.99 -1.63
CA GLY A 409 -3.47 5.82 -3.05
C GLY A 409 -3.72 4.36 -3.51
N TYR A 410 -3.89 4.16 -4.81
CA TYR A 410 -4.09 2.82 -5.39
C TYR A 410 -2.81 1.98 -5.41
N GLU A 411 -1.68 2.55 -5.06
CA GLU A 411 -0.42 1.85 -4.82
C GLU A 411 0.23 2.40 -3.53
N GLU A 412 1.04 1.60 -2.89
CA GLU A 412 1.52 1.82 -1.52
C GLU A 412 2.57 2.93 -1.40
N THR A 413 3.26 3.29 -2.52
CA THR A 413 4.32 4.29 -2.47
C THR A 413 3.83 5.73 -2.57
N GLY A 414 2.61 5.95 -3.06
CA GLY A 414 2.06 7.27 -3.36
C GLY A 414 2.72 7.99 -4.53
N SER A 415 3.79 7.42 -5.10
CA SER A 415 4.58 8.07 -6.15
C SER A 415 3.76 8.26 -7.43
N VAL A 416 3.07 7.22 -7.84
CA VAL A 416 2.26 7.20 -9.06
C VAL A 416 0.88 7.81 -8.79
N SER A 417 0.22 7.39 -7.70
CA SER A 417 -1.13 7.82 -7.35
C SER A 417 -1.24 9.30 -6.96
N SER A 418 -0.13 9.97 -6.62
CA SER A 418 -0.13 11.44 -6.41
C SER A 418 -0.14 12.26 -7.70
N VAL A 419 0.08 11.64 -8.88
CA VAL A 419 0.18 12.35 -10.17
C VAL A 419 -0.70 11.78 -11.27
N ILE A 420 -1.10 10.52 -11.21
CA ILE A 420 -1.98 9.87 -12.17
C ILE A 420 -3.21 9.36 -11.43
N PRO A 421 -4.45 9.70 -11.88
CA PRO A 421 -5.65 9.16 -11.27
C PRO A 421 -5.72 7.66 -11.46
N GLY A 422 -6.25 6.96 -10.45
CA GLY A 422 -6.38 5.52 -10.51
C GLY A 422 -7.18 4.97 -9.34
N VAL A 423 -7.38 3.66 -9.33
CA VAL A 423 -8.07 2.94 -8.26
C VAL A 423 -7.52 1.53 -8.10
N GLY A 424 -7.42 1.09 -6.85
CA GLY A 424 -7.16 -0.30 -6.48
C GLY A 424 -8.47 -1.06 -6.33
N PHE A 425 -8.53 -2.26 -6.90
CA PHE A 425 -9.60 -3.22 -6.73
C PHE A 425 -9.18 -4.25 -5.69
N ALA A 426 -10.09 -4.64 -4.84
CA ALA A 426 -9.80 -5.56 -3.75
C ALA A 426 -11.09 -6.32 -3.38
N ALA A 427 -11.42 -7.31 -4.20
CA ALA A 427 -12.48 -8.25 -3.87
C ALA A 427 -11.98 -9.25 -2.82
N TYR A 428 -12.89 -9.72 -1.98
CA TYR A 428 -12.61 -10.76 -0.98
C TYR A 428 -12.01 -12.02 -1.63
N THR A 429 -10.82 -12.41 -1.19
CA THR A 429 -10.08 -13.57 -1.70
C THR A 429 -9.65 -14.56 -0.61
N SER A 430 -9.81 -14.21 0.67
CA SER A 430 -9.36 -15.04 1.78
C SER A 430 -10.06 -14.69 3.10
N ASN A 431 -10.22 -15.67 3.97
CA ASN A 431 -10.61 -15.43 5.37
C ASN A 431 -9.42 -15.05 6.26
N ALA A 432 -8.21 -15.23 5.78
CA ALA A 432 -6.99 -14.97 6.54
C ALA A 432 -6.52 -13.51 6.39
N ALA A 433 -5.70 -13.07 7.31
CA ALA A 433 -5.03 -11.77 7.21
C ALA A 433 -3.88 -11.85 6.20
N ASN A 434 -3.55 -10.70 5.59
CA ASN A 434 -2.36 -10.54 4.78
C ASN A 434 -1.09 -10.97 5.55
N HIS A 435 -0.05 -11.40 4.83
CA HIS A 435 1.22 -11.90 5.34
C HIS A 435 1.10 -13.23 6.11
N THR A 436 0.11 -14.06 5.80
CA THR A 436 -0.06 -15.40 6.38
C THR A 436 0.02 -16.51 5.33
N TYR A 437 0.43 -17.71 5.76
CA TYR A 437 0.42 -18.91 4.88
C TYR A 437 -1.00 -19.36 4.52
N GLU A 438 -1.97 -19.03 5.36
CA GLU A 438 -3.38 -19.27 5.11
C GLU A 438 -3.91 -18.39 3.98
N MET A 439 -3.43 -17.13 3.87
CA MET A 439 -3.73 -16.24 2.76
C MET A 439 -3.21 -16.81 1.44
N GLU A 440 -1.97 -17.32 1.41
CA GLU A 440 -1.41 -18.02 0.25
C GLU A 440 -2.24 -19.26 -0.12
N ALA A 441 -2.62 -20.06 0.88
CA ALA A 441 -3.38 -21.28 0.64
C ALA A 441 -4.75 -20.98 0.01
N ASP A 442 -5.42 -19.93 0.44
CA ASP A 442 -6.71 -19.50 -0.10
C ASP A 442 -6.62 -19.05 -1.57
N ALA A 443 -5.47 -18.56 -2.05
CA ALA A 443 -5.25 -18.24 -3.45
C ALA A 443 -5.48 -19.43 -4.39
N LEU A 444 -5.22 -20.66 -3.91
CA LEU A 444 -5.35 -21.91 -4.65
C LEU A 444 -6.76 -22.53 -4.55
N THR A 445 -7.70 -21.83 -3.97
CA THR A 445 -9.06 -22.33 -3.71
C THR A 445 -10.10 -21.57 -4.53
N SER A 446 -11.34 -22.11 -4.54
CA SER A 446 -12.47 -21.40 -5.15
C SER A 446 -12.78 -20.05 -4.49
N VAL A 447 -12.38 -19.83 -3.25
CA VAL A 447 -12.55 -18.55 -2.53
C VAL A 447 -11.68 -17.48 -3.17
N GLY A 448 -10.38 -17.74 -3.31
CA GLY A 448 -9.46 -16.83 -4.00
C GLY A 448 -9.85 -16.63 -5.46
N HIS A 449 -10.05 -17.74 -6.19
CA HIS A 449 -10.41 -17.71 -7.61
C HIS A 449 -11.65 -16.84 -7.90
N GLN A 450 -12.69 -16.90 -7.05
CA GLN A 450 -13.88 -16.06 -7.22
C GLN A 450 -13.55 -14.57 -7.12
N GLY A 451 -12.78 -14.16 -6.12
CA GLY A 451 -12.37 -12.76 -5.93
C GLY A 451 -11.50 -12.26 -7.09
N PHE A 452 -10.57 -13.08 -7.58
CA PHE A 452 -9.69 -12.73 -8.72
C PHE A 452 -10.48 -12.49 -10.01
N VAL A 453 -11.51 -13.31 -10.25
CA VAL A 453 -12.42 -13.13 -11.41
C VAL A 453 -13.21 -11.83 -11.25
N VAL A 454 -13.74 -11.54 -10.07
CA VAL A 454 -14.47 -10.28 -9.79
C VAL A 454 -13.58 -9.06 -10.06
N ASP A 455 -12.33 -9.08 -9.58
CA ASP A 455 -11.39 -7.98 -9.83
C ASP A 455 -11.11 -7.80 -11.33
N ALA A 456 -10.87 -8.88 -12.06
CA ALA A 456 -10.62 -8.83 -13.49
C ALA A 456 -11.82 -8.22 -14.26
N GLU A 457 -13.05 -8.65 -13.97
CA GLU A 457 -14.26 -8.13 -14.59
C GLU A 457 -14.50 -6.65 -14.23
N ALA A 458 -14.36 -6.29 -12.95
CA ALA A 458 -14.59 -4.92 -12.47
C ALA A 458 -13.53 -3.93 -12.98
N MET A 459 -12.25 -4.32 -13.01
CA MET A 459 -11.18 -3.50 -13.62
C MET A 459 -11.43 -3.30 -15.11
N THR A 460 -11.83 -4.35 -15.82
CA THR A 460 -12.15 -4.28 -17.26
C THR A 460 -13.33 -3.34 -17.51
N ALA A 461 -14.39 -3.44 -16.71
CA ALA A 461 -15.58 -2.59 -16.82
C ALA A 461 -15.22 -1.11 -16.63
N LEU A 462 -14.45 -0.80 -15.57
CA LEU A 462 -14.03 0.58 -15.29
C LEU A 462 -13.15 1.16 -16.41
N LEU A 463 -12.18 0.38 -16.90
CA LEU A 463 -11.32 0.83 -18.01
C LEU A 463 -12.10 1.03 -19.30
N TYR A 464 -13.08 0.17 -19.58
CA TYR A 464 -13.99 0.34 -20.72
C TYR A 464 -14.81 1.64 -20.58
N ASP A 465 -15.44 1.86 -19.42
CA ASP A 465 -16.21 3.08 -19.15
C ASP A 465 -15.34 4.34 -19.28
N PHE A 466 -14.14 4.30 -18.72
CA PHE A 466 -13.17 5.39 -18.86
C PHE A 466 -12.74 5.60 -20.31
N ALA A 467 -12.58 4.54 -21.11
CA ALA A 467 -12.21 4.63 -22.51
C ALA A 467 -13.32 5.19 -23.39
N THR A 468 -14.58 4.89 -23.09
CA THR A 468 -15.72 5.21 -23.98
C THR A 468 -16.44 6.51 -23.61
N HIS A 469 -16.39 6.97 -22.35
CA HIS A 469 -17.10 8.16 -21.88
C HIS A 469 -16.15 9.34 -21.65
N ALA A 470 -16.03 10.24 -22.63
CA ALA A 470 -15.14 11.41 -22.57
C ALA A 470 -15.52 12.39 -21.43
N ASP A 471 -16.80 12.54 -21.16
CA ASP A 471 -17.36 13.34 -20.09
C ASP A 471 -16.99 12.78 -18.69
N TYR A 472 -17.03 11.45 -18.54
CA TYR A 472 -16.57 10.80 -17.32
C TYR A 472 -15.05 11.01 -17.11
N ARG A 473 -14.23 10.82 -18.15
CA ARG A 473 -12.79 11.12 -18.08
C ARG A 473 -12.52 12.55 -17.64
N ALA A 474 -13.28 13.51 -18.16
CA ALA A 474 -13.13 14.91 -17.79
C ALA A 474 -13.51 15.15 -16.32
N ALA A 475 -14.58 14.52 -15.83
CA ALA A 475 -14.99 14.59 -14.43
C ALA A 475 -13.93 13.99 -13.49
N VAL A 476 -13.38 12.81 -13.81
CA VAL A 476 -12.29 12.17 -13.04
C VAL A 476 -11.05 13.08 -12.96
N LYS A 477 -10.63 13.64 -14.09
CA LYS A 477 -9.48 14.57 -14.14
C LYS A 477 -9.73 15.83 -13.29
N LYS A 478 -10.95 16.35 -13.32
CA LYS A 478 -11.36 17.52 -12.52
C LYS A 478 -11.33 17.21 -11.03
N GLU A 479 -11.87 16.07 -10.62
CA GLU A 479 -11.83 15.62 -9.22
C GLU A 479 -10.39 15.45 -8.74
N PHE A 480 -9.57 14.71 -9.50
CA PHE A 480 -8.18 14.47 -9.15
C PHE A 480 -7.39 15.77 -8.97
N ALA A 481 -7.53 16.71 -9.89
CA ALA A 481 -6.89 18.02 -9.79
C ALA A 481 -7.38 18.82 -8.56
N GLY A 482 -8.68 18.72 -8.24
CA GLY A 482 -9.27 19.36 -7.05
C GLY A 482 -8.72 18.77 -5.75
N ILE A 483 -8.72 17.44 -5.61
CA ILE A 483 -8.17 16.78 -4.41
C ILE A 483 -6.67 17.06 -4.28
N LYS A 484 -5.92 17.03 -5.36
CA LYS A 484 -4.49 17.37 -5.36
C LYS A 484 -4.23 18.80 -4.86
N ALA A 485 -5.06 19.76 -5.27
CA ALA A 485 -4.95 21.14 -4.77
C ALA A 485 -5.26 21.22 -3.28
N LEU A 486 -6.30 20.53 -2.81
CA LEU A 486 -6.68 20.46 -1.40
C LEU A 486 -5.60 19.76 -0.56
N PHE A 487 -4.96 18.74 -1.08
CA PHE A 487 -3.84 18.10 -0.42
C PHE A 487 -2.67 19.08 -0.23
N GLY A 488 -2.36 19.89 -1.27
CA GLY A 488 -1.37 20.98 -1.15
C GLY A 488 -1.74 22.01 -0.08
N GLU A 489 -3.02 22.44 -0.03
CA GLU A 489 -3.51 23.36 1.02
C GLU A 489 -3.32 22.76 2.43
N TYR A 490 -3.62 21.48 2.60
CA TYR A 490 -3.45 20.79 3.86
C TYR A 490 -1.99 20.72 4.29
N GLN A 491 -1.08 20.38 3.36
CA GLN A 491 0.35 20.37 3.65
C GLN A 491 0.88 21.75 4.05
N GLU A 492 0.43 22.83 3.41
CA GLU A 492 0.82 24.19 3.79
C GLU A 492 0.26 24.59 5.18
N ALA A 493 -0.93 24.11 5.53
CA ALA A 493 -1.45 24.30 6.88
C ALA A 493 -0.63 23.55 7.93
N LEU A 494 -0.24 22.29 7.65
CA LEU A 494 0.61 21.50 8.52
C LEU A 494 2.00 22.11 8.72
N LYS A 495 2.62 22.66 7.70
CA LYS A 495 3.91 23.37 7.82
C LYS A 495 3.86 24.49 8.86
N LYS A 496 2.73 25.22 8.94
CA LYS A 496 2.54 26.27 9.93
C LYS A 496 2.40 25.71 11.35
N VAL A 497 1.68 24.59 11.49
CA VAL A 497 1.47 23.90 12.77
C VAL A 497 2.77 23.32 13.32
N TYR A 498 3.59 22.77 12.45
CA TYR A 498 4.85 22.09 12.83
C TYR A 498 6.05 23.04 12.88
N THR A 499 5.85 24.34 12.86
CA THR A 499 6.95 25.31 13.01
C THR A 499 7.62 25.14 14.36
N VAL A 500 8.90 24.81 14.34
CA VAL A 500 9.72 24.72 15.56
C VAL A 500 10.15 26.14 15.96
N PRO A 501 10.02 26.51 17.25
CA PRO A 501 10.56 27.80 17.69
C PRO A 501 12.07 27.91 17.41
N ASN A 502 12.51 29.04 16.91
CA ASN A 502 13.94 29.29 16.70
C ASN A 502 14.69 29.15 18.03
N VAL A 503 15.63 28.24 18.09
CA VAL A 503 16.60 28.19 19.19
C VAL A 503 17.71 29.17 18.86
N PRO A 504 17.99 30.17 19.70
CA PRO A 504 19.09 31.07 19.46
C PRO A 504 20.43 30.31 19.35
N GLU A 505 21.25 30.67 18.38
CA GLU A 505 22.62 30.15 18.31
C GLU A 505 23.34 30.42 19.65
N PRO A 506 24.06 29.40 20.21
CA PRO A 506 24.84 29.62 21.40
C PRO A 506 25.91 30.69 21.09
N LYS A 507 25.99 31.71 21.95
CA LYS A 507 26.97 32.80 21.82
C LYS A 507 28.38 32.31 22.06
#